data_0137fc8f64f6cbe8e539648eab615ef8
#
_entry.id   0137fc8f64f6cbe8e539648eab615ef8
#
_cell.length_a   1.000
_cell.length_b   1.000
_cell.length_c   1.000
_cell.angle_alpha   90.00
_cell.angle_beta   90.00
_cell.angle_gamma   90.00
#
_symmetry.space_group_name_H-M   'P 1'
#
loop_
_entity.id
_entity.type
_entity.pdbx_description
1 polymer ?
#
loop_
_entity_poly.entity_id
_entity_poly.type
_entity_poly.pdbx_seq_one_letter_code
_entity_poly.pdbx_strand_id
1 'polypeptide(L)'
;IPSFTRNWLARQGPGKMPSPFGRFDAATMAVTVLVLSLWVVRSQDRTTGVLLIACGLMHIVRLVRWTGYRTFADRLVLILHVAYAFIPTGFILAAFAAFDLIAPGAGIHAWTGGAIGTMTLAVMSRATLGHTGRQLKASAATHLIYASVLVAALARVCAALEVDHTQVLLTVAGIAWAAAFLGFAAAYSRAFCLPRRF
;
A
#
# COMPACT_ATOMS: atom_id res chain seq x y z
N ILE A 1 -11.01 1.56 0.85
CA ILE A 1 -10.35 2.49 1.78
C ILE A 1 -11.30 3.60 2.20
N PRO A 2 -11.96 4.36 1.29
CA PRO A 2 -12.81 5.49 1.67
C PRO A 2 -13.93 5.13 2.67
N SER A 3 -14.54 3.97 2.54
CA SER A 3 -15.59 3.49 3.46
C SER A 3 -15.09 3.31 4.88
N PHE A 4 -13.91 2.70 5.06
CA PHE A 4 -13.29 2.52 6.38
C PHE A 4 -12.92 3.88 7.00
N THR A 5 -12.36 4.79 6.20
CA THR A 5 -12.04 6.15 6.62
C THR A 5 -13.29 6.90 7.06
N ARG A 6 -14.36 6.82 6.27
CA ARG A 6 -15.65 7.46 6.59
C ARG A 6 -16.24 6.93 7.88
N ASN A 7 -16.28 5.59 8.04
CA ASN A 7 -16.84 4.94 9.22
C ASN A 7 -16.08 5.32 10.50
N TRP A 8 -14.75 5.49 10.40
CA TRP A 8 -13.95 5.92 11.52
C TRP A 8 -14.16 7.41 11.82
N LEU A 9 -14.09 8.28 10.80
CA LEU A 9 -14.25 9.74 10.94
C LEU A 9 -15.65 10.14 11.45
N ALA A 10 -16.68 9.41 11.09
CA ALA A 10 -18.03 9.66 11.58
C ALA A 10 -18.16 9.60 13.12
N ARG A 11 -17.21 8.94 13.79
CA ARG A 11 -17.13 8.85 15.26
C ARG A 11 -16.24 9.91 15.89
N GLN A 12 -15.49 10.70 15.08
CA GLN A 12 -14.49 11.66 15.56
C GLN A 12 -15.00 13.11 15.58
N GLY A 13 -16.27 13.32 15.23
CA GLY A 13 -16.87 14.65 15.17
C GLY A 13 -16.78 15.33 13.80
N PRO A 14 -17.21 16.60 13.68
CA PRO A 14 -17.32 17.29 12.40
C PRO A 14 -15.98 17.49 11.70
N GLY A 15 -16.00 17.53 10.36
CA GLY A 15 -14.83 17.78 9.55
C GLY A 15 -14.91 17.16 8.16
N LYS A 16 -13.88 17.40 7.35
CA LYS A 16 -13.84 16.92 5.95
C LYS A 16 -13.93 15.40 5.90
N MET A 17 -14.89 14.90 5.13
CA MET A 17 -15.10 13.47 4.88
C MET A 17 -14.43 13.03 3.58
N PRO A 18 -14.07 11.73 3.45
CA PRO A 18 -13.53 11.20 2.21
C PRO A 18 -14.56 11.30 1.10
N SER A 19 -14.10 11.72 -0.10
CA SER A 19 -14.95 11.77 -1.28
C SER A 19 -15.46 10.37 -1.63
N PRO A 20 -16.75 10.22 -1.97
CA PRO A 20 -17.27 8.96 -2.46
C PRO A 20 -16.66 8.60 -3.83
N PHE A 21 -16.80 7.34 -4.24
CA PHE A 21 -16.46 6.91 -5.58
C PHE A 21 -17.30 7.68 -6.60
N GLY A 22 -16.64 8.27 -7.61
CA GLY A 22 -17.28 9.11 -8.62
C GLY A 22 -16.63 8.98 -9.99
N ARG A 23 -17.00 9.85 -10.91
CA ARG A 23 -16.51 9.86 -12.30
C ARG A 23 -14.97 9.95 -12.37
N PHE A 24 -14.37 10.75 -11.51
CA PHE A 24 -12.90 10.85 -11.44
C PHE A 24 -12.26 9.50 -11.07
N ASP A 25 -12.82 8.78 -10.10
CA ASP A 25 -12.30 7.48 -9.69
C ASP A 25 -12.45 6.44 -10.81
N ALA A 26 -13.59 6.44 -11.51
CA ALA A 26 -13.83 5.58 -12.66
C ALA A 26 -12.85 5.89 -13.81
N ALA A 27 -12.66 7.16 -14.14
CA ALA A 27 -11.68 7.60 -15.14
C ALA A 27 -10.25 7.17 -14.74
N THR A 28 -9.86 7.36 -13.46
CA THR A 28 -8.54 6.91 -12.98
C THR A 28 -8.36 5.41 -13.17
N MET A 29 -9.38 4.59 -12.88
CA MET A 29 -9.29 3.14 -13.08
C MET A 29 -9.17 2.77 -14.57
N ALA A 30 -9.96 3.40 -15.44
CA ALA A 30 -9.89 3.17 -16.88
C ALA A 30 -8.51 3.55 -17.44
N VAL A 31 -8.00 4.73 -17.09
CA VAL A 31 -6.65 5.18 -17.48
C VAL A 31 -5.58 4.22 -16.95
N THR A 32 -5.72 3.73 -15.71
CA THR A 32 -4.79 2.75 -15.13
C THR A 32 -4.68 1.50 -15.98
N VAL A 33 -5.83 0.92 -16.39
CA VAL A 33 -5.85 -0.28 -17.22
C VAL A 33 -5.17 -0.01 -18.57
N LEU A 34 -5.51 1.09 -19.23
CA LEU A 34 -4.94 1.45 -20.55
C LEU A 34 -3.43 1.68 -20.46
N VAL A 35 -2.98 2.44 -19.46
CA VAL A 35 -1.54 2.77 -19.30
C VAL A 35 -0.73 1.53 -18.92
N LEU A 36 -1.25 0.66 -18.05
CA LEU A 36 -0.56 -0.60 -17.73
C LEU A 36 -0.53 -1.56 -18.92
N SER A 37 -1.60 -1.63 -19.72
CA SER A 37 -1.58 -2.43 -20.95
C SER A 37 -0.54 -1.90 -21.95
N LEU A 38 -0.43 -0.59 -22.10
CA LEU A 38 0.58 0.03 -22.95
C LEU A 38 2.00 -0.24 -22.40
N TRP A 39 2.18 -0.11 -21.07
CA TRP A 39 3.46 -0.36 -20.42
C TRP A 39 3.95 -1.81 -20.60
N VAL A 40 3.06 -2.80 -20.58
CA VAL A 40 3.42 -4.20 -20.83
C VAL A 40 3.95 -4.38 -22.26
N VAL A 41 3.42 -3.64 -23.24
CA VAL A 41 3.81 -3.75 -24.64
C VAL A 41 5.04 -2.86 -24.98
N ARG A 42 5.13 -1.69 -24.33
CA ARG A 42 6.13 -0.64 -24.63
C ARG A 42 6.72 -0.05 -23.35
N SER A 43 7.40 -0.88 -22.54
CA SER A 43 7.90 -0.48 -21.23
C SER A 43 9.00 0.58 -21.27
N GLN A 44 9.77 0.66 -22.35
CA GLN A 44 10.90 1.59 -22.55
C GLN A 44 10.56 2.79 -23.44
N ASP A 45 9.25 3.01 -23.73
CA ASP A 45 8.86 4.13 -24.58
C ASP A 45 8.61 5.40 -23.72
N ARG A 46 9.18 6.53 -24.16
CA ARG A 46 9.03 7.83 -23.48
C ARG A 46 7.56 8.28 -23.35
N THR A 47 6.75 8.00 -24.38
CA THR A 47 5.31 8.30 -24.31
C THR A 47 4.63 7.54 -23.19
N THR A 48 4.99 6.24 -23.05
CA THR A 48 4.54 5.41 -21.94
C THR A 48 4.96 5.99 -20.58
N GLY A 49 6.21 6.48 -20.49
CA GLY A 49 6.72 7.15 -19.30
C GLY A 49 5.89 8.37 -18.88
N VAL A 50 5.54 9.24 -19.82
CA VAL A 50 4.68 10.42 -19.57
C VAL A 50 3.30 10.00 -19.08
N LEU A 51 2.70 8.99 -19.72
CA LEU A 51 1.39 8.47 -19.32
C LEU A 51 1.40 7.81 -17.94
N LEU A 52 2.49 7.12 -17.57
CA LEU A 52 2.69 6.58 -16.23
C LEU A 52 2.76 7.69 -15.18
N ILE A 53 3.47 8.80 -15.43
CA ILE A 53 3.47 9.96 -14.52
C ILE A 53 2.05 10.52 -14.37
N ALA A 54 1.35 10.75 -15.48
CA ALA A 54 -0.01 11.28 -15.44
C ALA A 54 -0.94 10.36 -14.61
N CYS A 55 -0.85 9.04 -14.81
CA CYS A 55 -1.59 8.06 -14.05
C CYS A 55 -1.21 8.09 -12.55
N GLY A 56 0.07 8.17 -12.21
CA GLY A 56 0.56 8.31 -10.85
C GLY A 56 -0.02 9.56 -10.16
N LEU A 57 -0.03 10.70 -10.86
CA LEU A 57 -0.62 11.94 -10.33
C LEU A 57 -2.14 11.82 -10.09
N MET A 58 -2.87 11.14 -10.98
CA MET A 58 -4.29 10.84 -10.75
C MET A 58 -4.49 10.01 -9.48
N HIS A 59 -3.64 9.02 -9.23
CA HIS A 59 -3.68 8.23 -8.00
C HIS A 59 -3.30 9.04 -6.75
N ILE A 60 -2.38 10.00 -6.83
CA ILE A 60 -2.08 10.93 -5.74
C ILE A 60 -3.32 11.77 -5.41
N VAL A 61 -3.96 12.37 -6.41
CA VAL A 61 -5.20 13.15 -6.21
C VAL A 61 -6.28 12.27 -5.57
N ARG A 62 -6.43 11.03 -6.03
CA ARG A 62 -7.37 10.08 -5.45
C ARG A 62 -7.09 9.79 -3.99
N LEU A 63 -5.82 9.56 -3.62
CA LEU A 63 -5.40 9.32 -2.24
C LEU A 63 -5.69 10.52 -1.33
N VAL A 64 -5.36 11.74 -1.78
CA VAL A 64 -5.61 12.98 -1.04
C VAL A 64 -7.11 13.20 -0.79
N ARG A 65 -7.96 12.86 -1.76
CA ARG A 65 -9.43 12.95 -1.65
C ARG A 65 -10.02 12.03 -0.56
N TRP A 66 -9.29 11.00 -0.12
CA TRP A 66 -9.73 10.10 0.95
C TRP A 66 -9.43 10.57 2.35
N THR A 67 -8.83 11.75 2.52
CA THR A 67 -8.57 12.42 3.82
C THR A 67 -7.80 11.55 4.81
N GLY A 68 -6.86 10.73 4.33
CA GLY A 68 -6.05 9.82 5.14
C GLY A 68 -5.26 10.51 6.27
N TYR A 69 -4.89 11.78 6.08
CA TYR A 69 -4.22 12.59 7.09
C TYR A 69 -5.04 12.78 8.39
N ARG A 70 -6.34 12.51 8.38
CA ARG A 70 -7.19 12.54 9.57
C ARG A 70 -7.24 11.20 10.33
N THR A 71 -6.57 10.16 9.84
CA THR A 71 -6.66 8.80 10.40
C THR A 71 -5.47 8.40 11.27
N PHE A 72 -4.58 9.34 11.63
CA PHE A 72 -3.37 9.04 12.41
C PHE A 72 -3.64 8.35 13.75
N ALA A 73 -4.80 8.56 14.36
CA ALA A 73 -5.17 7.90 15.61
C ALA A 73 -5.65 6.45 15.41
N ASP A 74 -6.07 6.06 14.19
CA ASP A 74 -6.45 4.67 13.87
C ASP A 74 -5.43 4.04 12.91
N ARG A 75 -4.49 3.28 13.45
CA ARG A 75 -3.42 2.62 12.68
C ARG A 75 -3.94 1.56 11.70
N LEU A 76 -5.09 0.94 11.99
CA LEU A 76 -5.74 -0.03 11.08
C LEU A 76 -6.35 0.65 9.84
N VAL A 77 -6.69 1.93 9.91
CA VAL A 77 -7.15 2.72 8.77
C VAL A 77 -5.98 3.43 8.10
N LEU A 78 -5.05 3.99 8.88
CA LEU A 78 -3.88 4.69 8.35
C LEU A 78 -3.06 3.81 7.43
N ILE A 79 -2.79 2.55 7.83
CA ILE A 79 -1.96 1.64 7.03
C ILE A 79 -2.53 1.38 5.63
N LEU A 80 -3.85 1.43 5.44
CA LEU A 80 -4.49 1.31 4.12
C LEU A 80 -4.12 2.48 3.20
N HIS A 81 -4.02 3.69 3.74
CA HIS A 81 -3.58 4.87 3.00
C HIS A 81 -2.10 4.79 2.66
N VAL A 82 -1.28 4.33 3.61
CA VAL A 82 0.17 4.12 3.39
C VAL A 82 0.39 3.05 2.32
N ALA A 83 -0.31 1.93 2.39
CA ALA A 83 -0.25 0.87 1.38
C ALA A 83 -0.64 1.39 -0.01
N TYR A 84 -1.71 2.19 -0.09
CA TYR A 84 -2.14 2.77 -1.36
C TYR A 84 -1.14 3.78 -1.92
N ALA A 85 -0.38 4.50 -1.07
CA ALA A 85 0.64 5.44 -1.52
C ALA A 85 1.74 4.77 -2.37
N PHE A 86 1.99 3.48 -2.19
CA PHE A 86 2.90 2.73 -3.05
C PHE A 86 2.39 2.55 -4.49
N ILE A 87 1.07 2.72 -4.74
CA ILE A 87 0.53 2.67 -6.12
C ILE A 87 1.07 3.83 -6.96
N PRO A 88 0.83 5.11 -6.60
CA PRO A 88 1.41 6.23 -7.35
C PRO A 88 2.94 6.22 -7.35
N THR A 89 3.58 5.80 -6.24
CA THR A 89 5.04 5.65 -6.20
C THR A 89 5.53 4.66 -7.26
N GLY A 90 4.88 3.52 -7.41
CA GLY A 90 5.24 2.54 -8.44
C GLY A 90 5.06 3.06 -9.85
N PHE A 91 4.00 3.85 -10.13
CA PHE A 91 3.81 4.51 -11.43
C PHE A 91 4.93 5.51 -11.74
N ILE A 92 5.35 6.32 -10.77
CA ILE A 92 6.42 7.30 -10.93
C ILE A 92 7.77 6.59 -11.16
N LEU A 93 8.07 5.53 -10.39
CA LEU A 93 9.28 4.76 -10.56
C LEU A 93 9.30 4.02 -11.91
N ALA A 94 8.18 3.44 -12.34
CA ALA A 94 8.07 2.81 -13.65
C ALA A 94 8.25 3.83 -14.81
N ALA A 95 7.79 5.06 -14.61
CA ALA A 95 8.03 6.15 -15.57
C ALA A 95 9.50 6.52 -15.65
N PHE A 96 10.20 6.62 -14.51
CA PHE A 96 11.64 6.91 -14.50
C PHE A 96 12.44 5.78 -15.17
N ALA A 97 12.01 4.53 -15.02
CA ALA A 97 12.58 3.41 -15.75
C ALA A 97 12.31 3.52 -17.27
N ALA A 98 11.13 3.98 -17.70
CA ALA A 98 10.81 4.20 -19.11
C ALA A 98 11.63 5.36 -19.75
N PHE A 99 12.20 6.24 -18.92
CA PHE A 99 13.13 7.29 -19.33
C PHE A 99 14.61 6.88 -19.21
N ASP A 100 14.90 5.62 -18.92
CA ASP A 100 16.25 5.09 -18.66
C ASP A 100 17.01 5.77 -17.51
N LEU A 101 16.27 6.33 -16.53
CA LEU A 101 16.86 7.00 -15.36
C LEU A 101 17.16 6.05 -14.21
N ILE A 102 16.43 4.94 -14.10
CA ILE A 102 16.57 3.92 -13.04
C ILE A 102 16.30 2.52 -13.59
N ALA A 103 16.69 1.50 -12.82
CA ALA A 103 16.42 0.11 -13.17
C ALA A 103 14.89 -0.20 -13.16
N PRO A 104 14.40 -1.04 -14.10
CA PRO A 104 12.95 -1.32 -14.27
C PRO A 104 12.26 -1.93 -13.06
N GLY A 105 13.00 -2.62 -12.18
CA GLY A 105 12.42 -3.37 -11.05
C GLY A 105 11.81 -2.52 -9.94
N ALA A 106 12.25 -1.26 -9.75
CA ALA A 106 11.85 -0.43 -8.62
C ALA A 106 10.33 -0.19 -8.56
N GLY A 107 9.69 0.15 -9.68
CA GLY A 107 8.24 0.35 -9.77
C GLY A 107 7.45 -0.93 -9.46
N ILE A 108 7.90 -2.07 -10.00
CA ILE A 108 7.27 -3.39 -9.74
C ILE A 108 7.33 -3.72 -8.24
N HIS A 109 8.46 -3.47 -7.57
CA HIS A 109 8.60 -3.73 -6.15
C HIS A 109 7.75 -2.79 -5.28
N ALA A 110 7.56 -1.55 -5.69
CA ALA A 110 6.63 -0.64 -5.03
C ALA A 110 5.18 -1.17 -5.12
N TRP A 111 4.75 -1.68 -6.28
CA TRP A 111 3.41 -2.26 -6.42
C TRP A 111 3.25 -3.58 -5.68
N THR A 112 4.19 -4.51 -5.82
CA THR A 112 4.06 -5.86 -5.25
C THR A 112 4.36 -5.88 -3.75
N GLY A 113 5.57 -5.54 -3.34
CA GLY A 113 5.96 -5.51 -1.93
C GLY A 113 5.28 -4.37 -1.17
N GLY A 114 5.29 -3.17 -1.74
CA GLY A 114 4.74 -1.97 -1.11
C GLY A 114 3.20 -2.00 -1.06
N ALA A 115 2.53 -1.90 -2.20
CA ALA A 115 1.08 -1.79 -2.22
C ALA A 115 0.41 -3.11 -1.84
N ILE A 116 0.66 -4.20 -2.57
CA ILE A 116 -0.05 -5.47 -2.37
C ILE A 116 0.33 -6.08 -1.01
N GLY A 117 1.62 -6.20 -0.68
CA GLY A 117 2.05 -6.82 0.58
C GLY A 117 1.53 -6.09 1.81
N THR A 118 1.68 -4.75 1.85
CA THR A 118 1.19 -3.95 2.97
C THR A 118 -0.34 -3.97 3.05
N MET A 119 -1.05 -3.87 1.90
CA MET A 119 -2.52 -3.91 1.86
C MET A 119 -3.04 -5.26 2.33
N THR A 120 -2.40 -6.36 1.96
CA THR A 120 -2.76 -7.71 2.40
C THR A 120 -2.75 -7.80 3.94
N LEU A 121 -1.64 -7.43 4.58
CA LEU A 121 -1.55 -7.45 6.05
C LEU A 121 -2.53 -6.48 6.72
N ALA A 122 -2.75 -5.30 6.12
CA ALA A 122 -3.71 -4.31 6.62
C ALA A 122 -5.15 -4.86 6.61
N VAL A 123 -5.56 -5.46 5.48
CA VAL A 123 -6.90 -6.04 5.33
C VAL A 123 -7.06 -7.28 6.20
N MET A 124 -6.08 -8.19 6.20
CA MET A 124 -6.11 -9.40 7.02
C MET A 124 -6.21 -9.08 8.52
N SER A 125 -5.42 -8.13 9.02
CA SER A 125 -5.47 -7.73 10.44
C SER A 125 -6.85 -7.18 10.82
N ARG A 126 -7.39 -6.27 10.00
CA ARG A 126 -8.69 -5.67 10.25
C ARG A 126 -9.83 -6.68 10.13
N ALA A 127 -9.80 -7.51 9.08
CA ALA A 127 -10.81 -8.55 8.86
C ALA A 127 -10.82 -9.57 10.01
N THR A 128 -9.64 -10.04 10.43
CA THR A 128 -9.53 -10.99 11.55
C THR A 128 -10.13 -10.42 12.83
N LEU A 129 -9.79 -9.17 13.20
CA LEU A 129 -10.36 -8.53 14.39
C LEU A 129 -11.89 -8.39 14.28
N GLY A 130 -12.37 -7.91 13.12
CA GLY A 130 -13.81 -7.68 12.90
C GLY A 130 -14.62 -8.98 12.90
N HIS A 131 -14.17 -10.01 12.17
CA HIS A 131 -14.90 -11.28 12.08
C HIS A 131 -14.85 -12.13 13.35
N THR A 132 -13.88 -11.89 14.24
CA THR A 132 -13.76 -12.60 15.51
C THR A 132 -14.37 -11.85 16.70
N GLY A 133 -15.08 -10.73 16.47
CA GLY A 133 -15.72 -9.91 17.52
C GLY A 133 -14.74 -9.19 18.44
N ARG A 134 -13.49 -8.99 18.01
CA ARG A 134 -12.44 -8.30 18.76
C ARG A 134 -12.48 -6.80 18.49
N GLN A 135 -11.98 -6.01 19.44
CA GLN A 135 -11.89 -4.56 19.25
C GLN A 135 -11.02 -4.23 18.01
N LEU A 136 -11.53 -3.33 17.17
CA LEU A 136 -10.82 -2.81 16.00
C LEU A 136 -9.74 -1.79 16.44
N LYS A 137 -8.73 -2.29 17.15
CA LYS A 137 -7.58 -1.51 17.64
C LYS A 137 -6.28 -2.26 17.35
N ALA A 138 -5.30 -1.56 16.79
CA ALA A 138 -3.99 -2.12 16.55
C ALA A 138 -3.27 -2.38 17.87
N SER A 139 -2.80 -3.61 18.07
CA SER A 139 -1.94 -3.98 19.21
C SER A 139 -0.48 -3.61 18.93
N ALA A 140 0.39 -3.71 19.93
CA ALA A 140 1.84 -3.54 19.73
C ALA A 140 2.39 -4.52 18.68
N ALA A 141 1.93 -5.77 18.68
CA ALA A 141 2.30 -6.75 17.66
C ALA A 141 1.85 -6.30 16.26
N THR A 142 0.65 -5.73 16.13
CA THR A 142 0.16 -5.20 14.84
C THR A 142 1.04 -4.04 14.35
N HIS A 143 1.49 -3.16 15.25
CA HIS A 143 2.41 -2.08 14.88
C HIS A 143 3.75 -2.61 14.37
N LEU A 144 4.32 -3.62 15.04
CA LEU A 144 5.56 -4.27 14.61
C LEU A 144 5.40 -4.95 13.25
N ILE A 145 4.28 -5.66 13.01
CA ILE A 145 3.97 -6.27 11.72
C ILE A 145 3.92 -5.21 10.61
N TYR A 146 3.26 -4.07 10.86
CA TYR A 146 3.18 -2.98 9.88
C TYR A 146 4.52 -2.30 9.64
N ALA A 147 5.31 -2.06 10.69
CA ALA A 147 6.66 -1.53 10.55
C ALA A 147 7.55 -2.48 9.73
N SER A 148 7.49 -3.79 10.02
CA SER A 148 8.29 -4.80 9.31
C SER A 148 7.94 -4.86 7.82
N VAL A 149 6.67 -4.88 7.44
CA VAL A 149 6.31 -4.92 6.01
C VAL A 149 6.68 -3.63 5.28
N LEU A 150 6.60 -2.47 5.95
CA LEU A 150 7.05 -1.20 5.37
C LEU A 150 8.57 -1.17 5.18
N VAL A 151 9.34 -1.64 6.17
CA VAL A 151 10.81 -1.78 6.05
C VAL A 151 11.15 -2.73 4.90
N ALA A 152 10.46 -3.87 4.80
CA ALA A 152 10.66 -4.83 3.72
C ALA A 152 10.41 -4.20 2.34
N ALA A 153 9.28 -3.48 2.19
CA ALA A 153 8.91 -2.82 0.94
C ALA A 153 9.92 -1.73 0.55
N LEU A 154 10.29 -0.86 1.48
CA LEU A 154 11.25 0.22 1.24
C LEU A 154 12.64 -0.34 0.92
N ALA A 155 13.15 -1.29 1.71
CA ALA A 155 14.43 -1.92 1.45
C ALA A 155 14.46 -2.61 0.07
N ARG A 156 13.35 -3.25 -0.34
CA ARG A 156 13.24 -3.90 -1.65
C ARG A 156 13.24 -2.91 -2.81
N VAL A 157 12.55 -1.77 -2.67
CA VAL A 157 12.58 -0.68 -3.65
C VAL A 157 13.98 -0.06 -3.71
N CYS A 158 14.58 0.26 -2.55
CA CYS A 158 15.94 0.80 -2.49
C CYS A 158 16.98 -0.15 -3.10
N ALA A 159 16.86 -1.47 -2.88
CA ALA A 159 17.74 -2.46 -3.49
C ALA A 159 17.69 -2.48 -5.03
N ALA A 160 16.59 -2.02 -5.63
CA ALA A 160 16.46 -1.89 -7.06
C ALA A 160 17.02 -0.55 -7.61
N LEU A 161 17.27 0.43 -6.73
CA LEU A 161 17.81 1.75 -7.08
C LEU A 161 19.29 1.88 -6.77
N GLU A 162 19.77 1.14 -5.77
CA GLU A 162 21.12 1.24 -5.21
C GLU A 162 21.95 0.01 -5.58
N VAL A 163 23.06 0.21 -6.29
CA VAL A 163 23.91 -0.89 -6.77
C VAL A 163 24.86 -1.39 -5.68
N ASP A 164 25.47 -0.49 -4.93
CA ASP A 164 26.57 -0.83 -4.01
C ASP A 164 26.12 -1.62 -2.77
N HIS A 165 24.90 -1.39 -2.30
CA HIS A 165 24.35 -2.02 -1.09
C HIS A 165 23.21 -3.01 -1.37
N THR A 166 23.02 -3.40 -2.62
CA THR A 166 21.91 -4.28 -3.05
C THR A 166 21.78 -5.53 -2.20
N GLN A 167 22.88 -6.24 -1.92
CA GLN A 167 22.83 -7.50 -1.15
C GLN A 167 22.35 -7.29 0.30
N VAL A 168 22.81 -6.23 0.96
CA VAL A 168 22.37 -5.88 2.32
C VAL A 168 20.89 -5.52 2.33
N LEU A 169 20.46 -4.69 1.39
CA LEU A 169 19.06 -4.27 1.27
C LEU A 169 18.13 -5.45 0.96
N LEU A 170 18.55 -6.39 0.11
CA LEU A 170 17.80 -7.62 -0.14
C LEU A 170 17.68 -8.50 1.10
N THR A 171 18.75 -8.63 1.87
CA THR A 171 18.75 -9.39 3.13
C THR A 171 17.78 -8.74 4.14
N VAL A 172 17.88 -7.42 4.33
CA VAL A 172 16.95 -6.67 5.20
C VAL A 172 15.50 -6.84 4.72
N ALA A 173 15.25 -6.70 3.41
CA ALA A 173 13.93 -6.88 2.84
C ALA A 173 13.37 -8.28 3.11
N GLY A 174 14.17 -9.34 2.91
CA GLY A 174 13.75 -10.72 3.13
C GLY A 174 13.44 -11.02 4.60
N ILE A 175 14.32 -10.61 5.51
CA ILE A 175 14.13 -10.80 6.96
C ILE A 175 12.89 -10.02 7.43
N ALA A 176 12.75 -8.77 7.05
CA ALA A 176 11.62 -7.94 7.45
C ALA A 176 10.29 -8.46 6.87
N TRP A 177 10.30 -8.98 5.64
CA TRP A 177 9.14 -9.62 5.03
C TRP A 177 8.72 -10.87 5.80
N ALA A 178 9.66 -11.77 6.09
CA ALA A 178 9.40 -12.96 6.87
C ALA A 178 8.87 -12.60 8.27
N ALA A 179 9.50 -11.62 8.94
CA ALA A 179 9.06 -11.14 10.25
C ALA A 179 7.62 -10.59 10.23
N ALA A 180 7.23 -9.87 9.16
CA ALA A 180 5.87 -9.34 9.01
C ALA A 180 4.82 -10.45 8.90
N PHE A 181 5.02 -11.42 8.00
CA PHE A 181 4.03 -12.47 7.74
C PHE A 181 4.02 -13.55 8.82
N LEU A 182 5.17 -13.98 9.32
CA LEU A 182 5.25 -14.92 10.45
C LEU A 182 4.75 -14.25 11.73
N GLY A 183 5.08 -12.96 11.94
CA GLY A 183 4.56 -12.17 13.04
C GLY A 183 3.02 -12.06 13.00
N PHE A 184 2.44 -11.86 11.81
CA PHE A 184 0.99 -11.90 11.63
C PHE A 184 0.43 -13.29 12.00
N ALA A 185 0.99 -14.35 11.44
CA ALA A 185 0.55 -15.72 11.72
C ALA A 185 0.58 -16.02 13.23
N ALA A 186 1.66 -15.66 13.91
CA ALA A 186 1.81 -15.87 15.37
C ALA A 186 0.82 -15.02 16.18
N ALA A 187 0.72 -13.71 15.89
CA ALA A 187 -0.11 -12.77 16.66
C ALA A 187 -1.61 -13.04 16.51
N TYR A 188 -2.03 -13.49 15.33
CA TYR A 188 -3.44 -13.69 15.00
C TYR A 188 -3.89 -15.17 15.05
N SER A 189 -2.98 -16.14 15.24
CA SER A 189 -3.30 -17.58 15.34
C SER A 189 -4.44 -17.88 16.33
N ARG A 190 -4.38 -17.25 17.52
CA ARG A 190 -5.43 -17.40 18.54
C ARG A 190 -6.82 -16.91 18.09
N ALA A 191 -6.86 -15.97 17.15
CA ALA A 191 -8.12 -15.47 16.62
C ALA A 191 -8.78 -16.46 15.67
N PHE A 192 -7.99 -17.32 15.00
CA PHE A 192 -8.49 -18.36 14.13
C PHE A 192 -8.86 -19.64 14.86
N CYS A 193 -8.11 -19.96 15.94
CA CYS A 193 -8.26 -21.24 16.66
C CYS A 193 -9.24 -21.19 17.84
N LEU A 194 -9.57 -20.00 18.35
CA LEU A 194 -10.49 -19.85 19.50
C LEU A 194 -11.90 -19.42 19.06
N PRO A 195 -12.95 -19.84 19.82
CA PRO A 195 -14.32 -19.41 19.55
C PRO A 195 -14.47 -17.88 19.53
N ARG A 196 -15.48 -17.40 18.79
CA ARG A 196 -15.83 -15.96 18.76
C ARG A 196 -16.14 -15.47 20.17
N ARG A 197 -15.64 -14.29 20.50
CA ARG A 197 -16.07 -13.55 21.69
C ARG A 197 -17.31 -12.73 21.31
N PHE A 198 -18.47 -13.19 21.72
CA PHE A 198 -19.73 -12.43 21.64
C PHE A 198 -19.82 -11.48 22.81
#